data_3e9caf30b40dc09a915f00f3e3af3f3a
#
_entry.id   3e9caf30b40dc09a915f00f3e3af3f3a
#
_cell.length_a   1.000
_cell.length_b   1.000
_cell.length_c   1.000
_cell.angle_alpha   90.00
_cell.angle_beta   90.00
_cell.angle_gamma   90.00
#
_symmetry.space_group_name_H-M   'P 1'
#
loop_
_entity.id
_entity.type
_entity.pdbx_description
1 polymer ?
#
loop_
_entity_poly.entity_id
_entity_poly.type
_entity_poly.pdbx_seq_one_letter_code
_entity_poly.pdbx_strand_id
1 'polypeptide(L)'
;MSSRPSRTATVICPEIAPGRRVLAISDIHGNLPFLKGVLAKADYVPGEDVLVLVGDLLEKGLESLATLRYIMELSRQGTVYALCGNCDHIDRVFLEGRPGADEDLRPVFQFWKERWLIAQMGAELGLEMRSMDDLPALRRAVLEHFPGECAFLLGLPHILEAGNFLFVHGGVPREDRLEELDAYRCMKNDDFLDQGHVFRKWVVVGHWPVTLYHHHVPTARPLVSEEQHIISIDGGCVLKLDGQLNALIIPDITGDQVDYVAYDGLRVVRALDRQEASRDSLNIRWSDSAVEVLRTEGDCSWCRHLSTGREMWIMNEYLYPRRSDGHIHCEDTTDYALPVEPGDRLALVRRCSRGYMVKKHGATGWYYGRVEPV
;
A
#
# COMPACT_ATOMS: atom_id res chain seq x y z
N MET A 1 -19.74 5.57 -18.04
CA MET A 1 -19.57 4.75 -16.81
C MET A 1 -20.63 3.67 -16.85
N SER A 2 -20.25 2.43 -17.18
CA SER A 2 -21.16 1.29 -17.14
C SER A 2 -21.57 1.08 -15.69
N SER A 3 -22.89 1.00 -15.41
CA SER A 3 -23.42 0.70 -14.08
C SER A 3 -23.03 -0.73 -13.72
N ARG A 4 -21.88 -0.88 -13.00
CA ARG A 4 -21.54 -2.18 -12.40
C ARG A 4 -22.69 -2.59 -11.49
N PRO A 5 -23.16 -3.83 -11.54
CA PRO A 5 -24.13 -4.29 -10.55
C PRO A 5 -23.50 -4.16 -9.17
N SER A 6 -24.11 -3.32 -8.32
CA SER A 6 -23.70 -3.14 -6.93
C SER A 6 -23.75 -4.50 -6.24
N ARG A 7 -22.60 -4.96 -5.73
CA ARG A 7 -22.56 -6.08 -4.78
C ARG A 7 -22.52 -5.49 -3.39
N THR A 8 -23.33 -6.02 -2.52
CA THR A 8 -23.24 -5.69 -1.08
C THR A 8 -21.96 -6.26 -0.48
N ALA A 9 -21.43 -5.57 0.52
CA ALA A 9 -20.24 -6.00 1.21
C ALA A 9 -20.48 -7.32 1.97
N THR A 10 -19.51 -8.21 1.92
CA THR A 10 -19.48 -9.40 2.78
C THR A 10 -18.79 -9.05 4.07
N VAL A 11 -19.48 -9.23 5.19
CA VAL A 11 -19.00 -8.92 6.53
C VAL A 11 -18.74 -10.21 7.30
N ILE A 12 -17.61 -10.28 8.01
CA ILE A 12 -17.33 -11.35 8.97
C ILE A 12 -17.13 -10.75 10.36
N CYS A 13 -17.64 -11.45 11.38
CA CYS A 13 -17.58 -11.03 12.77
C CYS A 13 -16.99 -12.16 13.63
N PRO A 14 -15.67 -12.44 13.50
CA PRO A 14 -15.05 -13.51 14.27
C PRO A 14 -14.96 -13.16 15.75
N GLU A 15 -15.11 -14.17 16.60
CA GLU A 15 -14.79 -14.04 18.02
C GLU A 15 -13.26 -14.12 18.21
N ILE A 16 -12.65 -13.03 18.66
CA ILE A 16 -11.25 -12.97 19.07
C ILE A 16 -11.21 -12.82 20.57
N ALA A 17 -10.54 -13.73 21.25
CA ALA A 17 -10.47 -13.73 22.71
C ALA A 17 -9.78 -12.44 23.23
N PRO A 18 -10.27 -11.82 24.32
CA PRO A 18 -9.60 -10.70 24.97
C PRO A 18 -8.13 -11.04 25.31
N GLY A 19 -7.24 -10.06 25.18
CA GLY A 19 -5.80 -10.21 25.40
C GLY A 19 -5.05 -10.99 24.32
N ARG A 20 -5.73 -11.45 23.27
CA ARG A 20 -5.08 -12.04 22.12
C ARG A 20 -4.58 -10.96 21.18
N ARG A 21 -3.27 -10.95 20.91
CA ARG A 21 -2.62 -9.95 20.04
C ARG A 21 -3.11 -10.10 18.61
N VAL A 22 -3.47 -8.96 17.99
CA VAL A 22 -3.85 -8.86 16.58
C VAL A 22 -2.82 -8.04 15.83
N LEU A 23 -2.36 -8.53 14.71
CA LEU A 23 -1.53 -7.80 13.75
C LEU A 23 -2.36 -7.47 12.52
N ALA A 24 -2.43 -6.18 12.13
CA ALA A 24 -3.11 -5.78 10.90
C ALA A 24 -2.10 -5.21 9.88
N ILE A 25 -2.14 -5.73 8.65
CA ILE A 25 -1.24 -5.37 7.54
C ILE A 25 -2.09 -5.13 6.30
N SER A 26 -1.80 -4.09 5.52
CA SER A 26 -2.47 -3.82 4.24
C SER A 26 -1.48 -3.57 3.11
N ASP A 27 -1.98 -3.58 1.87
CA ASP A 27 -1.26 -3.12 0.68
C ASP A 27 0.11 -3.80 0.48
N ILE A 28 0.09 -5.14 0.56
CA ILE A 28 1.28 -5.98 0.38
C ILE A 28 1.73 -5.96 -1.09
N HIS A 29 0.77 -5.90 -2.01
CA HIS A 29 0.99 -5.82 -3.44
C HIS A 29 1.97 -6.87 -3.98
N GLY A 30 1.78 -8.14 -3.61
CA GLY A 30 2.62 -9.23 -4.10
C GLY A 30 4.11 -9.07 -3.77
N ASN A 31 4.44 -8.44 -2.64
CA ASN A 31 5.80 -8.26 -2.15
C ASN A 31 6.08 -9.23 -0.99
N LEU A 32 6.35 -10.49 -1.33
CA LEU A 32 6.61 -11.54 -0.36
C LEU A 32 7.79 -11.25 0.60
N PRO A 33 8.93 -10.69 0.13
CA PRO A 33 10.02 -10.31 1.04
C PRO A 33 9.60 -9.31 2.11
N PHE A 34 8.77 -8.30 1.77
CA PHE A 34 8.30 -7.31 2.72
C PHE A 34 7.32 -7.92 3.73
N LEU A 35 6.39 -8.77 3.27
CA LEU A 35 5.48 -9.49 4.16
C LEU A 35 6.25 -10.35 5.18
N LYS A 36 7.22 -11.14 4.73
CA LYS A 36 8.08 -11.93 5.62
C LYS A 36 8.88 -11.05 6.57
N GLY A 37 9.44 -9.95 6.06
CA GLY A 37 10.23 -9.01 6.83
C GLY A 37 9.45 -8.33 7.94
N VAL A 38 8.22 -7.86 7.66
CA VAL A 38 7.39 -7.19 8.67
C VAL A 38 6.84 -8.18 9.70
N LEU A 39 6.46 -9.40 9.30
CA LEU A 39 6.03 -10.46 10.23
C LEU A 39 7.17 -10.88 11.17
N ALA A 40 8.39 -11.04 10.66
CA ALA A 40 9.57 -11.32 11.48
C ALA A 40 9.86 -10.19 12.46
N LYS A 41 9.75 -8.92 12.02
CA LYS A 41 9.98 -7.75 12.86
C LYS A 41 8.89 -7.54 13.92
N ALA A 42 7.68 -8.04 13.65
CA ALA A 42 6.57 -8.04 14.61
C ALA A 42 6.63 -9.21 15.58
N ASP A 43 7.61 -10.11 15.46
CA ASP A 43 7.69 -11.37 16.21
C ASP A 43 6.34 -12.13 16.12
N TYR A 44 5.80 -12.26 14.89
CA TYR A 44 4.53 -12.95 14.66
C TYR A 44 4.64 -14.43 14.94
N VAL A 45 3.75 -14.96 15.78
CA VAL A 45 3.69 -16.38 16.15
C VAL A 45 2.38 -16.99 15.64
N PRO A 46 2.41 -17.83 14.58
CA PRO A 46 1.22 -18.53 14.10
C PRO A 46 0.56 -19.36 15.22
N GLY A 47 -0.78 -19.25 15.32
CA GLY A 47 -1.55 -19.94 16.35
C GLY A 47 -1.71 -19.17 17.67
N GLU A 48 -0.76 -18.33 18.06
CA GLU A 48 -0.86 -17.44 19.20
C GLU A 48 -1.50 -16.09 18.80
N ASP A 49 -0.94 -15.46 17.77
CA ASP A 49 -1.45 -14.20 17.24
C ASP A 49 -2.62 -14.39 16.26
N VAL A 50 -3.36 -13.32 16.05
CA VAL A 50 -4.30 -13.18 14.95
C VAL A 50 -3.70 -12.26 13.89
N LEU A 51 -3.70 -12.68 12.63
CA LEU A 51 -3.27 -11.85 11.51
C LEU A 51 -4.48 -11.39 10.70
N VAL A 52 -4.65 -10.08 10.55
CA VAL A 52 -5.66 -9.45 9.68
C VAL A 52 -4.96 -8.79 8.50
N LEU A 53 -5.21 -9.27 7.30
CA LEU A 53 -4.70 -8.68 6.06
C LEU A 53 -5.80 -7.82 5.44
N VAL A 54 -5.57 -6.50 5.39
CA VAL A 54 -6.62 -5.49 5.12
C VAL A 54 -6.70 -5.12 3.64
N GLY A 55 -6.58 -6.12 2.75
CA GLY A 55 -6.73 -5.97 1.30
C GLY A 55 -5.47 -5.49 0.56
N ASP A 56 -5.59 -5.47 -0.78
CA ASP A 56 -4.50 -5.25 -1.73
C ASP A 56 -3.28 -6.14 -1.44
N LEU A 57 -3.60 -7.44 -1.31
CA LEU A 57 -2.63 -8.49 -0.98
C LEU A 57 -1.67 -8.75 -2.14
N LEU A 58 -2.20 -8.64 -3.35
CA LEU A 58 -1.59 -9.06 -4.60
C LEU A 58 -1.49 -7.89 -5.57
N GLU A 59 -0.99 -8.16 -6.75
CA GLU A 59 -0.88 -7.22 -7.86
C GLU A 59 0.24 -6.17 -7.69
N LYS A 60 0.62 -5.53 -8.80
CA LYS A 60 1.65 -4.50 -8.89
C LYS A 60 3.08 -4.95 -8.53
N GLY A 61 3.25 -5.89 -7.61
CA GLY A 61 4.54 -6.53 -7.26
C GLY A 61 4.88 -7.70 -8.19
N LEU A 62 6.06 -8.27 -7.99
CA LEU A 62 6.58 -9.32 -8.87
C LEU A 62 6.29 -10.75 -8.37
N GLU A 63 5.79 -10.92 -7.16
CA GLU A 63 5.67 -12.22 -6.48
C GLU A 63 4.24 -12.50 -6.00
N SER A 64 3.21 -12.08 -6.78
CA SER A 64 1.80 -12.22 -6.38
C SER A 64 1.41 -13.67 -6.11
N LEU A 65 1.78 -14.61 -6.98
CA LEU A 65 1.46 -16.04 -6.79
C LEU A 65 2.18 -16.63 -5.56
N ALA A 66 3.44 -16.29 -5.36
CA ALA A 66 4.21 -16.75 -4.20
C ALA A 66 3.66 -16.13 -2.90
N THR A 67 3.24 -14.86 -2.94
CA THR A 67 2.60 -14.17 -1.81
C THR A 67 1.28 -14.82 -1.45
N LEU A 68 0.42 -15.09 -2.45
CA LEU A 68 -0.85 -15.78 -2.25
C LEU A 68 -0.66 -17.14 -1.55
N ARG A 69 0.24 -17.96 -2.07
CA ARG A 69 0.54 -19.28 -1.49
C ARG A 69 1.08 -19.18 -0.06
N TYR A 70 1.91 -18.19 0.21
CA TYR A 70 2.40 -17.94 1.56
C TYR A 70 1.29 -17.52 2.52
N ILE A 71 0.37 -16.65 2.12
CA ILE A 71 -0.81 -16.27 2.91
C ILE A 71 -1.70 -17.50 3.18
N MET A 72 -1.96 -18.31 2.17
CA MET A 72 -2.72 -19.55 2.31
C MET A 72 -2.03 -20.53 3.29
N GLU A 73 -0.70 -20.60 3.29
CA GLU A 73 0.05 -21.43 4.24
C GLU A 73 -0.07 -20.87 5.66
N LEU A 74 0.06 -19.57 5.87
CA LEU A 74 -0.18 -18.93 7.17
C LEU A 74 -1.60 -19.22 7.70
N SER A 75 -2.59 -19.24 6.80
CA SER A 75 -4.00 -19.55 7.15
C SER A 75 -4.20 -21.00 7.60
N ARG A 76 -3.32 -21.93 7.22
CA ARG A 76 -3.33 -23.32 7.71
C ARG A 76 -2.63 -23.46 9.06
N GLN A 77 -1.66 -22.60 9.35
CA GLN A 77 -0.83 -22.65 10.56
C GLN A 77 -1.42 -21.86 11.73
N GLY A 78 -2.27 -20.88 11.46
CA GLY A 78 -2.78 -19.97 12.47
C GLY A 78 -4.10 -19.29 12.09
N THR A 79 -4.51 -18.33 12.92
CA THR A 79 -5.71 -17.53 12.68
C THR A 79 -5.39 -16.35 11.77
N VAL A 80 -5.76 -16.45 10.50
CA VAL A 80 -5.55 -15.40 9.49
C VAL A 80 -6.89 -15.02 8.86
N TYR A 81 -7.20 -13.74 8.85
CA TYR A 81 -8.32 -13.16 8.13
C TYR A 81 -7.80 -12.24 7.03
N ALA A 82 -8.04 -12.60 5.79
CA ALA A 82 -7.65 -11.79 4.64
C ALA A 82 -8.90 -11.14 4.03
N LEU A 83 -8.85 -9.82 3.83
CA LEU A 83 -9.92 -9.04 3.22
C LEU A 83 -9.59 -8.74 1.75
N CYS A 84 -10.64 -8.45 0.98
CA CYS A 84 -10.53 -8.09 -0.42
C CYS A 84 -10.22 -6.59 -0.55
N GLY A 85 -9.10 -6.23 -1.18
CA GLY A 85 -8.81 -4.90 -1.66
C GLY A 85 -9.29 -4.69 -3.11
N ASN A 86 -9.14 -3.48 -3.63
CA ASN A 86 -9.56 -3.19 -5.00
C ASN A 86 -8.67 -3.87 -6.05
N CYS A 87 -7.42 -4.16 -5.74
CA CYS A 87 -6.54 -4.92 -6.62
C CYS A 87 -6.90 -6.40 -6.63
N ASP A 88 -7.15 -7.01 -5.47
CA ASP A 88 -7.61 -8.41 -5.35
C ASP A 88 -8.97 -8.61 -6.03
N HIS A 89 -9.83 -7.58 -6.02
CA HIS A 89 -11.11 -7.61 -6.72
C HIS A 89 -10.98 -7.80 -8.24
N ILE A 90 -9.88 -7.35 -8.83
CA ILE A 90 -9.60 -7.51 -10.26
C ILE A 90 -9.46 -9.00 -10.61
N ASP A 91 -8.75 -9.78 -9.77
CA ASP A 91 -8.64 -11.22 -9.95
C ASP A 91 -9.99 -11.91 -9.83
N ARG A 92 -10.85 -11.47 -8.90
CA ARG A 92 -12.23 -11.97 -8.79
C ARG A 92 -13.04 -11.68 -10.06
N VAL A 93 -12.91 -10.48 -10.64
CA VAL A 93 -13.57 -10.12 -11.91
C VAL A 93 -13.11 -11.07 -13.03
N PHE A 94 -11.82 -11.37 -13.11
CA PHE A 94 -11.31 -12.36 -14.06
C PHE A 94 -11.88 -13.75 -13.80
N LEU A 95 -11.81 -14.26 -12.57
CA LEU A 95 -12.25 -15.62 -12.24
C LEU A 95 -13.75 -15.83 -12.46
N GLU A 96 -14.58 -14.84 -12.17
CA GLU A 96 -16.02 -14.89 -12.38
C GLU A 96 -16.41 -14.91 -13.86
N GLY A 97 -15.63 -14.31 -14.74
CA GLY A 97 -15.82 -14.37 -16.18
C GLY A 97 -17.17 -13.88 -16.67
N ARG A 98 -17.73 -12.84 -16.04
CA ARG A 98 -19.04 -12.30 -16.41
C ARG A 98 -19.00 -11.69 -17.80
N PRO A 99 -20.11 -11.76 -18.56
CA PRO A 99 -20.19 -11.07 -19.85
C PRO A 99 -19.81 -9.59 -19.74
N GLY A 100 -18.88 -9.13 -20.56
CA GLY A 100 -18.38 -7.75 -20.60
C GLY A 100 -17.31 -7.41 -19.56
N ALA A 101 -17.03 -8.27 -18.58
CA ALA A 101 -16.00 -8.02 -17.57
C ALA A 101 -14.57 -7.98 -18.14
N ASP A 102 -14.33 -8.64 -19.27
CA ASP A 102 -13.01 -8.66 -19.91
C ASP A 102 -12.57 -7.26 -20.36
N GLU A 103 -13.50 -6.35 -20.69
CA GLU A 103 -13.16 -4.95 -20.98
C GLU A 103 -12.64 -4.19 -19.75
N ASP A 104 -13.13 -4.50 -18.56
CA ASP A 104 -12.64 -3.93 -17.30
C ASP A 104 -11.20 -4.37 -16.98
N LEU A 105 -10.76 -5.50 -17.56
CA LEU A 105 -9.40 -6.05 -17.38
C LEU A 105 -8.37 -5.48 -18.39
N ARG A 106 -8.82 -4.76 -19.42
CA ARG A 106 -7.93 -4.19 -20.44
C ARG A 106 -6.82 -3.31 -19.86
N PRO A 107 -7.09 -2.37 -18.91
CA PRO A 107 -6.03 -1.58 -18.29
C PRO A 107 -5.01 -2.44 -17.52
N VAL A 108 -5.49 -3.50 -16.85
CA VAL A 108 -4.63 -4.44 -16.10
C VAL A 108 -3.64 -5.13 -17.05
N PHE A 109 -4.16 -5.68 -18.15
CA PHE A 109 -3.35 -6.29 -19.19
C PHE A 109 -2.31 -5.31 -19.77
N GLN A 110 -2.68 -4.05 -20.00
CA GLN A 110 -1.80 -3.03 -20.59
C GLN A 110 -0.69 -2.58 -19.62
N PHE A 111 -0.98 -2.44 -18.33
CA PHE A 111 -0.09 -1.77 -17.39
C PHE A 111 0.62 -2.71 -16.42
N TRP A 112 0.02 -3.86 -16.07
CA TRP A 112 0.59 -4.76 -15.07
C TRP A 112 1.32 -5.97 -15.68
N LYS A 113 0.88 -6.50 -16.83
CA LYS A 113 1.51 -7.63 -17.54
C LYS A 113 1.93 -8.74 -16.57
N GLU A 114 3.25 -9.05 -16.49
CA GLU A 114 3.82 -10.10 -15.65
C GLU A 114 3.61 -9.86 -14.14
N ARG A 115 3.24 -8.65 -13.74
CA ARG A 115 2.91 -8.33 -12.35
C ARG A 115 1.50 -8.75 -11.97
N TRP A 116 0.66 -9.08 -12.95
CA TRP A 116 -0.67 -9.59 -12.69
C TRP A 116 -0.59 -11.05 -12.24
N LEU A 117 -1.27 -11.40 -11.13
CA LEU A 117 -1.34 -12.76 -10.59
C LEU A 117 -1.72 -13.80 -11.65
N ILE A 118 -2.72 -13.49 -12.44
CA ILE A 118 -3.24 -14.40 -13.46
C ILE A 118 -2.19 -14.68 -14.55
N ALA A 119 -1.36 -13.69 -14.89
CA ALA A 119 -0.26 -13.90 -15.82
C ALA A 119 0.84 -14.79 -15.19
N GLN A 120 1.11 -14.66 -13.88
CA GLN A 120 2.04 -15.54 -13.15
C GLN A 120 1.52 -16.98 -13.09
N MET A 121 0.22 -17.18 -12.86
CA MET A 121 -0.42 -18.50 -12.94
C MET A 121 -0.32 -19.10 -14.35
N GLY A 122 -0.59 -18.30 -15.37
CA GLY A 122 -0.42 -18.70 -16.76
C GLY A 122 1.00 -19.13 -17.09
N ALA A 123 1.99 -18.35 -16.65
CA ALA A 123 3.40 -18.65 -16.89
C ALA A 123 3.82 -19.98 -16.22
N GLU A 124 3.31 -20.31 -15.02
CA GLU A 124 3.55 -21.60 -14.37
C GLU A 124 3.00 -22.79 -15.19
N LEU A 125 1.93 -22.56 -15.96
CA LEU A 125 1.35 -23.55 -16.88
C LEU A 125 2.00 -23.54 -18.28
N GLY A 126 2.99 -22.68 -18.51
CA GLY A 126 3.60 -22.47 -19.84
C GLY A 126 2.68 -21.75 -20.83
N LEU A 127 1.65 -21.04 -20.32
CA LEU A 127 0.72 -20.22 -21.10
C LEU A 127 1.17 -18.77 -21.05
N GLU A 128 1.29 -18.15 -22.22
CA GLU A 128 1.60 -16.73 -22.34
C GLU A 128 0.36 -15.96 -22.81
N MET A 129 -0.01 -14.93 -22.08
CA MET A 129 -1.09 -14.03 -22.46
C MET A 129 -0.54 -12.94 -23.40
N ARG A 130 -0.81 -13.05 -24.70
CA ARG A 130 -0.34 -12.12 -25.73
C ARG A 130 -1.37 -11.06 -26.10
N SER A 131 -2.63 -11.40 -25.95
CA SER A 131 -3.77 -10.53 -26.25
C SER A 131 -4.95 -10.79 -25.31
N MET A 132 -5.93 -9.90 -25.34
CA MET A 132 -7.20 -10.07 -24.61
C MET A 132 -7.99 -11.31 -25.07
N ASP A 133 -7.76 -11.77 -26.30
CA ASP A 133 -8.44 -12.96 -26.83
C ASP A 133 -7.98 -14.26 -26.15
N ASP A 134 -6.83 -14.24 -25.46
CA ASP A 134 -6.31 -15.37 -24.71
C ASP A 134 -7.02 -15.57 -23.36
N LEU A 135 -7.70 -14.52 -22.83
CA LEU A 135 -8.33 -14.53 -21.51
C LEU A 135 -9.28 -15.72 -21.28
N PRO A 136 -10.18 -16.10 -22.19
CA PRO A 136 -11.09 -17.22 -21.93
C PRO A 136 -10.37 -18.57 -21.80
N ALA A 137 -9.31 -18.79 -22.55
CA ALA A 137 -8.50 -20.00 -22.49
C ALA A 137 -7.68 -20.02 -21.18
N LEU A 138 -7.05 -18.90 -20.85
CA LEU A 138 -6.29 -18.74 -19.60
C LEU A 138 -7.19 -18.93 -18.36
N ARG A 139 -8.40 -18.34 -18.37
CA ARG A 139 -9.38 -18.51 -17.29
C ARG A 139 -9.73 -19.96 -17.04
N ARG A 140 -10.01 -20.74 -18.11
CA ARG A 140 -10.29 -22.17 -17.97
C ARG A 140 -9.12 -22.92 -17.35
N ALA A 141 -7.91 -22.67 -17.84
CA ALA A 141 -6.69 -23.30 -17.31
C ALA A 141 -6.44 -22.95 -15.84
N VAL A 142 -6.60 -21.68 -15.47
CA VAL A 142 -6.43 -21.22 -14.08
C VAL A 142 -7.46 -21.87 -13.15
N LEU A 143 -8.74 -21.90 -13.54
CA LEU A 143 -9.78 -22.54 -12.73
C LEU A 143 -9.58 -24.05 -12.59
N GLU A 144 -9.01 -24.70 -13.59
CA GLU A 144 -8.74 -26.14 -13.57
C GLU A 144 -7.52 -26.49 -12.72
N HIS A 145 -6.44 -25.72 -12.84
CA HIS A 145 -5.15 -26.08 -12.24
C HIS A 145 -4.86 -25.40 -10.88
N PHE A 146 -5.58 -24.31 -10.55
CA PHE A 146 -5.41 -23.56 -9.28
C PHE A 146 -6.73 -23.47 -8.47
N PRO A 147 -7.48 -24.58 -8.26
CA PRO A 147 -8.78 -24.49 -7.62
C PRO A 147 -8.73 -23.97 -6.18
N GLY A 148 -7.64 -24.23 -5.44
CA GLY A 148 -7.45 -23.75 -4.08
C GLY A 148 -7.24 -22.25 -4.00
N GLU A 149 -6.35 -21.72 -4.85
CA GLU A 149 -6.07 -20.30 -4.97
C GLU A 149 -7.30 -19.51 -5.45
N CYS A 150 -8.02 -20.06 -6.44
CA CYS A 150 -9.27 -19.47 -6.94
C CYS A 150 -10.34 -19.43 -5.83
N ALA A 151 -10.51 -20.51 -5.07
CA ALA A 151 -11.47 -20.56 -3.97
C ALA A 151 -11.11 -19.55 -2.87
N PHE A 152 -9.83 -19.41 -2.54
CA PHE A 152 -9.35 -18.41 -1.58
C PHE A 152 -9.71 -16.99 -2.03
N LEU A 153 -9.36 -16.62 -3.27
CA LEU A 153 -9.64 -15.28 -3.82
C LEU A 153 -11.13 -14.96 -3.89
N LEU A 154 -11.95 -15.92 -4.34
CA LEU A 154 -13.40 -15.76 -4.42
C LEU A 154 -14.07 -15.69 -3.04
N GLY A 155 -13.42 -16.25 -2.02
CA GLY A 155 -13.89 -16.28 -0.63
C GLY A 155 -13.53 -15.06 0.20
N LEU A 156 -12.67 -14.14 -0.28
CA LEU A 156 -12.25 -12.96 0.48
C LEU A 156 -13.45 -12.07 0.90
N PRO A 157 -13.71 -11.84 2.20
CA PRO A 157 -14.71 -10.87 2.66
C PRO A 157 -14.21 -9.44 2.44
N HIS A 158 -15.11 -8.46 2.60
CA HIS A 158 -14.78 -7.03 2.42
C HIS A 158 -14.54 -6.32 3.74
N ILE A 159 -15.21 -6.76 4.79
CA ILE A 159 -15.18 -6.12 6.11
C ILE A 159 -15.02 -7.18 7.19
N LEU A 160 -14.18 -6.90 8.19
CA LEU A 160 -14.08 -7.67 9.42
C LEU A 160 -14.39 -6.76 10.59
N GLU A 161 -15.33 -7.19 11.44
CA GLU A 161 -15.70 -6.51 12.67
C GLU A 161 -15.35 -7.38 13.87
N ALA A 162 -14.52 -6.89 14.79
CA ALA A 162 -14.16 -7.60 16.02
C ALA A 162 -13.86 -6.63 17.16
N GLY A 163 -14.49 -6.84 18.33
CA GLY A 163 -14.32 -5.98 19.49
C GLY A 163 -14.57 -4.50 19.18
N ASN A 164 -13.59 -3.66 19.51
CA ASN A 164 -13.62 -2.22 19.27
C ASN A 164 -13.11 -1.82 17.87
N PHE A 165 -12.83 -2.79 16.98
CA PHE A 165 -12.21 -2.53 15.68
C PHE A 165 -13.08 -2.98 14.53
N LEU A 166 -12.97 -2.22 13.43
CA LEU A 166 -13.52 -2.52 12.11
C LEU A 166 -12.38 -2.45 11.09
N PHE A 167 -12.14 -3.52 10.36
CA PHE A 167 -11.11 -3.58 9.33
C PHE A 167 -11.77 -3.57 7.96
N VAL A 168 -11.34 -2.67 7.09
CA VAL A 168 -11.86 -2.53 5.73
C VAL A 168 -10.81 -1.87 4.85
N HIS A 169 -10.66 -2.30 3.61
CA HIS A 169 -9.56 -1.82 2.78
C HIS A 169 -9.61 -0.32 2.49
N GLY A 170 -10.72 0.22 1.95
CA GLY A 170 -10.82 1.63 1.56
C GLY A 170 -11.56 2.52 2.58
N GLY A 171 -12.48 1.96 3.33
CA GLY A 171 -13.28 2.70 4.32
C GLY A 171 -14.78 2.44 4.22
N VAL A 172 -15.53 2.98 5.15
CA VAL A 172 -16.99 2.84 5.24
C VAL A 172 -17.65 4.19 5.57
N PRO A 173 -18.87 4.48 5.04
CA PRO A 173 -19.56 5.73 5.38
C PRO A 173 -20.25 5.68 6.75
N ARG A 174 -20.39 4.50 7.37
CA ARG A 174 -21.05 4.24 8.66
C ARG A 174 -20.60 2.92 9.24
N GLU A 175 -20.80 2.71 10.54
CA GLU A 175 -20.43 1.47 11.25
C GLU A 175 -21.60 0.53 11.54
N ASP A 176 -22.80 0.86 11.10
CA ASP A 176 -24.02 0.04 11.21
C ASP A 176 -24.46 -0.47 9.84
N ARG A 177 -25.22 -1.57 9.83
CA ARG A 177 -25.75 -2.18 8.59
C ARG A 177 -24.70 -2.32 7.49
N LEU A 178 -23.54 -2.84 7.87
CA LEU A 178 -22.36 -2.96 7.00
C LEU A 178 -22.63 -3.84 5.77
N GLU A 179 -23.49 -4.84 5.93
CA GLU A 179 -23.93 -5.76 4.86
C GLU A 179 -24.76 -5.10 3.75
N GLU A 180 -25.27 -3.87 3.98
CA GLU A 180 -25.98 -3.10 2.96
C GLU A 180 -25.04 -2.22 2.12
N LEU A 181 -23.76 -2.09 2.53
CA LEU A 181 -22.81 -1.21 1.87
C LEU A 181 -22.41 -1.76 0.49
N ASP A 182 -22.08 -0.86 -0.42
CA ASP A 182 -21.50 -1.21 -1.71
C ASP A 182 -20.06 -1.71 -1.54
N ALA A 183 -19.82 -2.98 -1.90
CA ALA A 183 -18.54 -3.64 -1.73
C ALA A 183 -17.39 -2.89 -2.42
N TYR A 184 -17.62 -2.37 -3.63
CA TYR A 184 -16.56 -1.66 -4.36
C TYR A 184 -16.17 -0.35 -3.67
N ARG A 185 -17.14 0.39 -3.14
CA ARG A 185 -16.88 1.61 -2.37
C ARG A 185 -16.15 1.34 -1.06
N CYS A 186 -16.38 0.18 -0.45
CA CYS A 186 -15.61 -0.23 0.74
C CYS A 186 -14.15 -0.55 0.42
N MET A 187 -13.87 -0.98 -0.83
CA MET A 187 -12.50 -1.27 -1.28
C MET A 187 -11.82 -0.05 -1.92
N LYS A 188 -12.55 0.78 -2.66
CA LYS A 188 -12.02 1.92 -3.42
C LYS A 188 -12.64 3.21 -2.90
N ASN A 189 -11.97 3.81 -1.92
CA ASN A 189 -12.39 5.04 -1.26
C ASN A 189 -11.16 5.90 -0.96
N ASP A 190 -10.81 6.73 -1.92
CA ASP A 190 -9.65 7.61 -1.84
C ASP A 190 -9.84 8.68 -0.74
N ASP A 191 -8.78 9.16 -0.13
CA ASP A 191 -8.77 10.26 0.87
C ASP A 191 -9.72 10.03 2.07
N PHE A 192 -9.87 8.80 2.55
CA PHE A 192 -10.91 8.46 3.54
C PHE A 192 -10.84 9.30 4.83
N LEU A 193 -9.65 9.61 5.35
CA LEU A 193 -9.51 10.45 6.54
C LEU A 193 -10.00 11.88 6.32
N ASP A 194 -9.85 12.42 5.10
CA ASP A 194 -10.22 13.79 4.78
C ASP A 194 -11.74 13.98 4.53
N GLN A 195 -12.51 12.89 4.57
CA GLN A 195 -13.97 12.91 4.38
C GLN A 195 -14.75 13.32 5.63
N GLY A 196 -14.09 13.42 6.79
CA GLY A 196 -14.69 13.93 8.02
C GLY A 196 -15.64 12.94 8.72
N HIS A 197 -15.56 11.64 8.42
CA HIS A 197 -16.32 10.62 9.15
C HIS A 197 -15.79 10.46 10.59
N VAL A 198 -16.69 10.16 11.51
CA VAL A 198 -16.38 9.89 12.93
C VAL A 198 -17.08 8.61 13.35
N PHE A 199 -16.36 7.72 14.01
CA PHE A 199 -16.85 6.40 14.42
C PHE A 199 -16.75 6.19 15.93
N ARG A 200 -17.48 5.21 16.44
CA ARG A 200 -17.33 4.73 17.83
C ARG A 200 -16.25 3.65 17.91
N LYS A 201 -16.15 2.81 16.87
CA LYS A 201 -15.10 1.80 16.73
C LYS A 201 -13.92 2.39 15.98
N TRP A 202 -12.75 1.82 16.21
CA TRP A 202 -11.57 2.11 15.42
C TRP A 202 -11.70 1.49 14.01
N VAL A 203 -11.73 2.32 12.99
CA VAL A 203 -11.76 1.88 11.58
C VAL A 203 -10.34 1.82 11.04
N VAL A 204 -9.83 0.61 10.83
CA VAL A 204 -8.48 0.37 10.28
C VAL A 204 -8.60 0.22 8.77
N VAL A 205 -7.86 1.08 8.03
CA VAL A 205 -7.90 1.15 6.56
C VAL A 205 -6.50 1.09 5.94
N GLY A 206 -6.45 0.62 4.69
CA GLY A 206 -5.31 0.70 3.78
C GLY A 206 -5.59 1.64 2.61
N HIS A 207 -5.30 1.17 1.38
CA HIS A 207 -5.69 1.74 0.10
C HIS A 207 -5.02 3.07 -0.27
N TRP A 208 -5.03 4.05 0.62
CA TRP A 208 -4.48 5.38 0.37
C TRP A 208 -3.17 5.56 1.13
N PRO A 209 -2.02 5.57 0.44
CA PRO A 209 -0.73 5.69 1.10
C PRO A 209 -0.68 6.87 2.07
N VAL A 210 -0.32 6.61 3.32
CA VAL A 210 -0.32 7.60 4.41
C VAL A 210 0.45 8.86 4.04
N THR A 211 1.53 8.73 3.27
CA THR A 211 2.33 9.87 2.82
C THR A 211 1.52 10.92 2.04
N LEU A 212 0.37 10.52 1.45
CA LEU A 212 -0.49 11.43 0.69
C LEU A 212 -1.32 12.37 1.55
N TYR A 213 -1.51 12.08 2.84
CA TYR A 213 -2.14 12.99 3.81
C TYR A 213 -1.17 14.07 4.30
N HIS A 214 0.15 13.90 4.10
CA HIS A 214 1.19 14.78 4.61
C HIS A 214 1.67 15.79 3.56
N HIS A 215 1.37 17.08 3.74
CA HIS A 215 1.70 18.15 2.80
C HIS A 215 3.14 18.68 2.96
N HIS A 216 3.75 18.51 4.12
CA HIS A 216 5.06 19.10 4.46
C HIS A 216 6.16 18.07 4.64
N VAL A 217 5.95 17.12 5.57
CA VAL A 217 6.94 16.09 5.89
C VAL A 217 6.38 14.74 5.45
N PRO A 218 6.92 14.12 4.39
CA PRO A 218 6.47 12.81 3.97
C PRO A 218 6.75 11.77 5.06
N THR A 219 5.73 10.99 5.40
CA THR A 219 5.87 9.89 6.34
C THR A 219 5.01 8.72 5.92
N ALA A 220 5.55 7.50 6.06
CA ALA A 220 4.88 6.25 5.77
C ALA A 220 4.39 5.51 7.05
N ARG A 221 4.49 6.16 8.22
CA ARG A 221 3.99 5.61 9.49
C ARG A 221 2.47 5.52 9.50
N PRO A 222 1.86 4.56 10.20
CA PRO A 222 0.42 4.59 10.41
C PRO A 222 -0.06 5.96 10.91
N LEU A 223 -1.16 6.43 10.35
CA LEU A 223 -1.79 7.68 10.74
C LEU A 223 -3.00 7.38 11.61
N VAL A 224 -2.94 7.75 12.89
CA VAL A 224 -4.00 7.54 13.87
C VAL A 224 -4.73 8.86 14.10
N SER A 225 -6.02 8.89 13.78
CA SER A 225 -6.93 10.01 14.07
C SER A 225 -7.81 9.63 15.25
N GLU A 226 -7.44 10.10 16.45
CA GLU A 226 -8.21 9.83 17.67
C GLU A 226 -9.58 10.53 17.66
N GLU A 227 -9.71 11.68 16.99
CA GLU A 227 -10.99 12.40 16.89
C GLU A 227 -12.00 11.66 16.02
N GLN A 228 -11.52 10.97 14.99
CA GLN A 228 -12.35 10.26 14.02
C GLN A 228 -12.47 8.77 14.35
N HIS A 229 -11.60 8.21 15.19
CA HIS A 229 -11.37 6.79 15.39
C HIS A 229 -11.04 6.08 14.06
N ILE A 230 -10.10 6.63 13.30
CA ILE A 230 -9.60 6.03 12.04
C ILE A 230 -8.10 5.80 12.15
N ILE A 231 -7.64 4.63 11.68
CA ILE A 231 -6.23 4.29 11.58
C ILE A 231 -5.92 3.90 10.13
N SER A 232 -5.12 4.72 9.43
CA SER A 232 -4.63 4.39 8.09
C SER A 232 -3.25 3.75 8.18
N ILE A 233 -3.06 2.57 7.57
CA ILE A 233 -1.86 1.76 7.72
C ILE A 233 -1.10 1.52 6.41
N ASP A 234 -1.55 2.01 5.26
CA ASP A 234 -0.85 1.86 3.98
C ASP A 234 0.47 2.66 3.96
N GLY A 235 1.58 1.96 4.07
CA GLY A 235 2.93 2.52 4.04
C GLY A 235 3.49 2.77 2.63
N GLY A 236 2.70 2.58 1.57
CA GLY A 236 3.10 2.77 0.18
C GLY A 236 4.01 1.67 -0.37
N CYS A 237 3.95 0.45 0.19
CA CYS A 237 4.72 -0.71 -0.30
C CYS A 237 4.50 -0.91 -1.81
N VAL A 238 5.58 -1.12 -2.58
CA VAL A 238 5.60 -1.22 -4.05
C VAL A 238 5.26 0.08 -4.78
N LEU A 239 4.36 0.90 -4.24
CA LEU A 239 3.87 2.11 -4.91
C LEU A 239 4.81 3.32 -4.78
N LYS A 240 5.61 3.36 -3.72
CA LYS A 240 6.52 4.46 -3.40
C LYS A 240 7.95 3.95 -3.33
N LEU A 241 8.91 4.78 -3.79
CA LEU A 241 10.33 4.44 -3.74
C LEU A 241 10.86 4.28 -2.30
N ASP A 242 10.28 5.02 -1.37
CA ASP A 242 10.52 4.98 0.06
C ASP A 242 9.43 4.19 0.81
N GLY A 243 8.58 3.44 0.10
CA GLY A 243 7.50 2.67 0.67
C GLY A 243 7.96 1.65 1.71
N GLN A 244 7.06 1.33 2.62
CA GLN A 244 7.25 0.32 3.66
C GLN A 244 5.97 -0.47 3.85
N LEU A 245 6.09 -1.63 4.48
CA LEU A 245 4.94 -2.38 4.96
C LEU A 245 4.81 -2.18 6.46
N ASN A 246 3.64 -1.73 6.91
CA ASN A 246 3.33 -1.53 8.32
C ASN A 246 2.57 -2.74 8.85
N ALA A 247 2.92 -3.19 10.06
CA ALA A 247 2.08 -4.07 10.86
C ALA A 247 1.59 -3.29 12.08
N LEU A 248 0.31 -2.93 12.11
CA LEU A 248 -0.37 -2.38 13.28
C LEU A 248 -0.49 -3.50 14.31
N ILE A 249 -0.10 -3.22 15.54
CA ILE A 249 -0.14 -4.15 16.67
C ILE A 249 -1.26 -3.71 17.61
N ILE A 250 -2.25 -4.57 17.80
CA ILE A 250 -3.37 -4.38 18.72
C ILE A 250 -3.22 -5.43 19.83
N PRO A 251 -2.78 -5.04 21.04
CA PRO A 251 -2.56 -6.00 22.13
C PRO A 251 -3.83 -6.70 22.59
N ASP A 252 -4.95 -5.98 22.56
CA ASP A 252 -6.27 -6.47 22.94
C ASP A 252 -7.35 -5.79 22.08
N ILE A 253 -8.14 -6.59 21.38
CA ILE A 253 -9.20 -6.13 20.49
C ILE A 253 -10.35 -5.42 21.22
N THR A 254 -10.43 -5.55 22.54
CA THR A 254 -11.43 -4.87 23.41
C THR A 254 -10.94 -3.53 23.96
N GLY A 255 -9.63 -3.25 23.81
CA GLY A 255 -9.02 -1.98 24.20
C GLY A 255 -8.91 -0.99 23.03
N ASP A 256 -8.19 0.11 23.25
CA ASP A 256 -7.95 1.17 22.27
C ASP A 256 -6.45 1.37 22.00
N GLN A 257 -5.59 0.59 22.68
CA GLN A 257 -4.16 0.72 22.53
C GLN A 257 -3.68 0.07 21.24
N VAL A 258 -2.83 0.80 20.51
CA VAL A 258 -2.18 0.32 19.30
C VAL A 258 -0.71 0.72 19.29
N ASP A 259 0.11 -0.09 18.64
CA ASP A 259 1.50 0.18 18.33
C ASP A 259 1.76 -0.29 16.90
N TYR A 260 2.96 -0.14 16.37
CA TYR A 260 3.28 -0.67 15.05
C TYR A 260 4.76 -0.99 14.90
N VAL A 261 5.06 -1.89 13.97
CA VAL A 261 6.39 -2.06 13.38
C VAL A 261 6.30 -1.88 11.87
N ALA A 262 7.43 -1.55 11.24
CA ALA A 262 7.48 -1.36 9.81
C ALA A 262 8.73 -1.99 9.20
N TYR A 263 8.63 -2.42 7.93
CA TYR A 263 9.73 -3.00 7.16
C TYR A 263 9.77 -2.39 5.77
N ASP A 264 10.94 -1.91 5.32
CA ASP A 264 11.12 -1.28 4.01
C ASP A 264 12.22 -1.94 3.13
N GLY A 265 12.99 -2.85 3.68
CA GLY A 265 14.05 -3.53 2.92
C GLY A 265 15.17 -2.64 2.40
N LEU A 266 15.19 -1.34 2.73
CA LEU A 266 16.18 -0.39 2.26
C LEU A 266 17.55 -0.63 2.90
N ARG A 267 18.60 -0.32 2.14
CA ARG A 267 19.97 -0.37 2.69
C ARG A 267 20.14 0.69 3.77
N VAL A 268 20.69 0.29 4.91
CA VAL A 268 20.97 1.21 6.02
C VAL A 268 22.38 1.78 5.91
N VAL A 269 22.51 3.07 6.15
CA VAL A 269 23.77 3.81 6.28
C VAL A 269 23.81 4.51 7.64
N ARG A 270 25.01 4.87 8.12
CA ARG A 270 25.21 5.63 9.35
C ARG A 270 25.55 7.06 9.00
N ALA A 271 24.88 8.02 9.62
CA ALA A 271 25.19 9.45 9.49
C ALA A 271 26.45 9.81 10.29
N LEU A 272 27.29 10.68 9.71
CA LEU A 272 28.51 11.18 10.34
C LEU A 272 28.40 12.63 10.82
N ASP A 273 27.50 13.40 10.22
CA ASP A 273 27.35 14.83 10.49
C ASP A 273 25.94 15.12 11.02
N ARG A 274 25.83 16.17 11.84
CA ARG A 274 24.56 16.69 12.33
C ARG A 274 23.84 17.50 11.25
N GLN A 275 22.53 17.41 11.20
CA GLN A 275 21.66 18.24 10.36
C GLN A 275 20.38 18.59 11.11
N GLU A 276 20.02 19.88 11.06
CA GLU A 276 18.75 20.35 11.60
C GLU A 276 17.60 20.14 10.58
N ALA A 277 16.37 20.00 11.09
CA ALA A 277 15.20 19.96 10.23
C ALA A 277 14.98 21.29 9.51
N SER A 278 14.52 21.25 8.28
CA SER A 278 13.98 22.45 7.64
C SER A 278 12.73 22.92 8.38
N ARG A 279 12.59 24.25 8.51
CA ARG A 279 11.44 24.86 9.22
C ARG A 279 10.16 24.82 8.41
N ASP A 280 10.30 24.81 7.11
CA ASP A 280 9.23 24.79 6.13
C ASP A 280 9.64 23.89 4.97
N SER A 281 8.70 23.06 4.49
CA SER A 281 8.92 22.09 3.43
C SER A 281 7.65 21.81 2.65
N LEU A 282 7.81 21.28 1.45
CA LEU A 282 6.75 20.77 0.60
C LEU A 282 6.97 19.28 0.37
N ASN A 283 5.91 18.51 0.49
CA ASN A 283 5.82 17.15 -0.02
C ASN A 283 4.99 17.17 -1.31
N ILE A 284 5.65 17.02 -2.46
CA ILE A 284 4.98 16.84 -3.75
C ILE A 284 4.46 15.40 -3.80
N ARG A 285 3.19 15.26 -4.16
CA ARG A 285 2.47 13.98 -4.17
C ARG A 285 1.88 13.73 -5.55
N TRP A 286 1.66 12.49 -5.91
CA TRP A 286 1.16 12.09 -7.25
C TRP A 286 -0.13 12.81 -7.68
N SER A 287 -0.99 13.19 -6.72
CA SER A 287 -2.24 13.93 -6.98
C SER A 287 -2.00 15.38 -7.39
N ASP A 288 -0.81 15.94 -7.09
CA ASP A 288 -0.42 17.31 -7.39
C ASP A 288 1.10 17.35 -7.64
N SER A 289 1.52 16.84 -8.81
CA SER A 289 2.93 16.61 -9.14
C SER A 289 3.43 17.36 -10.36
N ALA A 290 2.62 18.32 -10.89
CA ALA A 290 3.01 19.10 -12.05
C ALA A 290 4.07 20.16 -11.70
N VAL A 291 5.16 20.19 -12.48
CA VAL A 291 6.30 21.07 -12.25
C VAL A 291 6.77 21.76 -13.54
N GLU A 292 7.36 22.93 -13.39
CA GLU A 292 8.12 23.63 -14.44
C GLU A 292 9.61 23.44 -14.17
N VAL A 293 10.35 22.93 -15.15
CA VAL A 293 11.82 22.83 -15.05
C VAL A 293 12.43 24.17 -15.41
N LEU A 294 13.06 24.83 -14.44
CA LEU A 294 13.68 26.16 -14.63
C LEU A 294 15.14 26.07 -15.11
N ARG A 295 15.90 25.08 -14.60
CA ARG A 295 17.27 24.78 -15.02
C ARG A 295 17.67 23.37 -14.57
N THR A 296 18.62 22.78 -15.31
CA THR A 296 19.18 21.46 -15.00
C THR A 296 20.66 21.58 -14.67
N GLU A 297 21.10 20.92 -13.59
CA GLU A 297 22.50 20.86 -13.15
C GLU A 297 22.84 19.42 -12.76
N GLY A 298 23.66 18.76 -13.54
CA GLY A 298 24.06 17.37 -13.31
C GLY A 298 22.85 16.41 -13.33
N ASP A 299 22.65 15.70 -12.23
CA ASP A 299 21.57 14.70 -12.05
C ASP A 299 20.30 15.27 -11.41
N CYS A 300 20.24 16.60 -11.19
CA CYS A 300 19.08 17.29 -10.60
C CYS A 300 18.64 18.49 -11.45
N SER A 301 17.37 18.83 -11.34
CA SER A 301 16.77 20.05 -11.93
C SER A 301 16.19 20.93 -10.84
N TRP A 302 16.38 22.25 -10.96
CA TRP A 302 15.67 23.26 -10.18
C TRP A 302 14.30 23.46 -10.80
N CYS A 303 13.27 23.08 -10.08
CA CYS A 303 11.90 23.05 -10.57
C CYS A 303 11.00 23.95 -9.73
N ARG A 304 9.96 24.50 -10.35
CA ARG A 304 8.84 25.17 -9.67
C ARG A 304 7.63 24.24 -9.66
N HIS A 305 7.11 23.93 -8.49
CA HIS A 305 5.84 23.22 -8.33
C HIS A 305 4.70 24.14 -8.75
N LEU A 306 3.85 23.72 -9.71
CA LEU A 306 2.93 24.64 -10.37
C LEU A 306 1.81 25.16 -9.47
N SER A 307 1.27 24.33 -8.60
CA SER A 307 0.14 24.69 -7.74
C SER A 307 0.54 25.60 -6.58
N THR A 308 1.73 25.41 -5.99
CA THR A 308 2.19 26.18 -4.81
C THR A 308 3.17 27.28 -5.15
N GLY A 309 3.78 27.25 -6.34
CA GLY A 309 4.87 28.15 -6.72
C GLY A 309 6.21 27.87 -6.01
N ARG A 310 6.29 26.81 -5.16
CA ARG A 310 7.52 26.42 -4.44
C ARG A 310 8.58 25.99 -5.43
N GLU A 311 9.79 26.51 -5.24
CA GLU A 311 10.95 26.12 -6.04
C GLU A 311 11.87 25.19 -5.22
N MET A 312 12.28 24.07 -5.85
CA MET A 312 13.07 23.05 -5.20
C MET A 312 13.90 22.22 -6.19
N TRP A 313 14.91 21.53 -5.68
CA TRP A 313 15.66 20.56 -6.47
C TRP A 313 14.93 19.23 -6.54
N ILE A 314 14.79 18.71 -7.76
CA ILE A 314 14.21 17.38 -8.04
C ILE A 314 15.22 16.57 -8.84
N MET A 315 15.41 15.29 -8.48
CA MET A 315 16.27 14.39 -9.26
C MET A 315 15.70 14.21 -10.67
N ASN A 316 16.55 14.26 -11.70
CA ASN A 316 16.09 14.16 -13.09
C ASN A 316 15.37 12.84 -13.37
N GLU A 317 15.75 11.76 -12.70
CA GLU A 317 15.10 10.45 -12.82
C GLU A 317 13.65 10.43 -12.29
N TYR A 318 13.26 11.44 -11.50
CA TYR A 318 11.90 11.58 -10.98
C TYR A 318 11.00 12.37 -11.93
N LEU A 319 11.58 13.03 -12.94
CA LEU A 319 10.84 13.88 -13.88
C LEU A 319 10.34 13.07 -15.07
N TYR A 320 9.07 13.20 -15.41
CA TYR A 320 8.49 12.55 -16.58
C TYR A 320 7.45 13.44 -17.28
N PRO A 321 7.36 13.36 -18.63
CA PRO A 321 6.32 14.07 -19.37
C PRO A 321 4.97 13.37 -19.24
N ARG A 322 3.90 14.11 -18.98
CA ARG A 322 2.53 13.60 -18.99
C ARG A 322 1.78 14.10 -20.22
N ARG A 323 1.37 13.18 -21.08
CA ARG A 323 0.75 13.53 -22.37
C ARG A 323 -0.65 14.15 -22.23
N SER A 324 -1.34 13.85 -21.14
CA SER A 324 -2.75 14.25 -20.95
C SER A 324 -2.94 15.75 -20.72
N ASP A 325 -1.95 16.43 -20.13
CA ASP A 325 -2.02 17.87 -19.79
C ASP A 325 -0.85 18.67 -20.34
N GLY A 326 0.14 18.03 -20.93
CA GLY A 326 1.30 18.66 -21.55
C GLY A 326 2.35 19.19 -20.58
N HIS A 327 2.22 18.92 -19.27
CA HIS A 327 3.18 19.32 -18.26
C HIS A 327 4.25 18.25 -17.99
N ILE A 328 5.37 18.69 -17.42
CA ILE A 328 6.29 17.78 -16.75
C ILE A 328 5.72 17.51 -15.36
N HIS A 329 5.76 16.25 -14.95
CA HIS A 329 5.40 15.77 -13.62
C HIS A 329 6.60 15.18 -12.93
N CYS A 330 6.52 14.99 -11.64
CA CYS A 330 7.53 14.26 -10.89
C CYS A 330 6.92 13.14 -10.05
N GLU A 331 7.74 12.14 -9.75
CA GLU A 331 7.46 11.19 -8.66
C GLU A 331 7.33 11.95 -7.34
N ASP A 332 6.72 11.30 -6.34
CA ASP A 332 6.63 11.86 -5.00
C ASP A 332 8.02 12.27 -4.50
N THR A 333 8.14 13.50 -4.06
CA THR A 333 9.43 14.07 -3.61
C THR A 333 9.22 15.24 -2.65
N THR A 334 10.27 15.62 -1.95
CA THR A 334 10.20 16.69 -0.95
C THR A 334 11.48 17.53 -0.95
N ASP A 335 11.41 18.75 -0.43
CA ASP A 335 12.54 19.57 -0.06
C ASP A 335 12.84 19.54 1.46
N TYR A 336 12.16 18.64 2.20
CA TYR A 336 12.37 18.49 3.64
C TYR A 336 13.79 18.02 3.96
N ALA A 337 14.54 18.84 4.72
CA ALA A 337 15.80 18.42 5.33
C ALA A 337 15.48 17.64 6.62
N LEU A 338 15.88 16.37 6.68
CA LEU A 338 15.60 15.48 7.80
C LEU A 338 16.50 15.82 9.01
N PRO A 339 15.99 15.88 10.26
CA PRO A 339 16.84 16.06 11.43
C PRO A 339 17.66 14.79 11.71
N VAL A 340 18.99 14.96 11.74
CA VAL A 340 19.93 13.84 11.85
C VAL A 340 21.01 14.18 12.87
N GLU A 341 21.32 13.24 13.76
CA GLU A 341 22.47 13.30 14.66
C GLU A 341 23.57 12.33 14.18
N PRO A 342 24.85 12.62 14.48
CA PRO A 342 25.94 11.68 14.20
C PRO A 342 25.68 10.32 14.86
N GLY A 343 25.82 9.25 14.09
CA GLY A 343 25.53 7.88 14.54
C GLY A 343 24.13 7.37 14.18
N ASP A 344 23.20 8.24 13.75
CA ASP A 344 21.87 7.82 13.31
C ASP A 344 21.96 6.81 12.16
N ARG A 345 21.08 5.81 12.23
CA ARG A 345 20.86 4.83 11.17
C ARG A 345 19.78 5.35 10.22
N LEU A 346 20.14 5.53 8.96
CA LEU A 346 19.27 6.06 7.92
C LEU A 346 19.03 5.00 6.85
N ALA A 347 17.77 4.75 6.49
CA ALA A 347 17.45 3.92 5.34
C ALA A 347 17.64 4.73 4.06
N LEU A 348 18.53 4.27 3.17
CA LEU A 348 18.93 5.00 1.95
C LEU A 348 17.89 4.75 0.84
N VAL A 349 17.15 5.79 0.50
CA VAL A 349 16.18 5.76 -0.61
C VAL A 349 16.89 6.00 -1.93
N ARG A 350 17.59 7.13 -2.04
CA ARG A 350 18.33 7.52 -3.25
C ARG A 350 19.57 8.35 -2.90
N ARG A 351 20.53 8.36 -3.83
CA ARG A 351 21.72 9.22 -3.78
C ARG A 351 21.81 10.02 -5.07
N CYS A 352 22.16 11.29 -4.95
CA CYS A 352 22.50 12.14 -6.09
C CYS A 352 23.70 13.04 -5.76
N SER A 353 24.11 13.90 -6.71
CA SER A 353 25.22 14.83 -6.54
C SER A 353 25.01 15.84 -5.40
N ARG A 354 23.75 16.07 -4.99
CA ARG A 354 23.38 17.06 -3.96
C ARG A 354 23.26 16.47 -2.56
N GLY A 355 23.21 15.14 -2.41
CA GLY A 355 23.05 14.49 -1.11
C GLY A 355 22.32 13.16 -1.18
N TYR A 356 21.65 12.84 -0.11
CA TYR A 356 20.97 11.57 0.06
C TYR A 356 19.49 11.81 0.40
N MET A 357 18.58 11.20 -0.37
CA MET A 357 17.22 11.00 0.08
C MET A 357 17.24 9.80 1.02
N VAL A 358 16.85 10.00 2.26
CA VAL A 358 16.91 8.99 3.32
C VAL A 358 15.61 8.94 4.12
N LYS A 359 15.40 7.81 4.78
CA LYS A 359 14.27 7.62 5.69
C LYS A 359 14.76 7.32 7.11
N LYS A 360 14.14 7.96 8.10
CA LYS A 360 14.39 7.76 9.53
C LYS A 360 13.07 7.70 10.27
N HIS A 361 12.82 6.62 10.98
CA HIS A 361 11.56 6.42 11.70
C HIS A 361 10.30 6.65 10.84
N GLY A 362 10.32 6.18 9.59
CA GLY A 362 9.22 6.31 8.63
C GLY A 362 9.07 7.69 7.97
N ALA A 363 9.79 8.73 8.40
CA ALA A 363 9.82 10.01 7.73
C ALA A 363 10.95 10.06 6.69
N THR A 364 10.65 10.58 5.48
CA THR A 364 11.60 10.71 4.38
C THR A 364 12.02 12.16 4.19
N GLY A 365 13.29 12.39 3.87
CA GLY A 365 13.81 13.71 3.59
C GLY A 365 15.25 13.69 3.11
N TRP A 366 15.76 14.86 2.80
CA TRP A 366 17.14 15.06 2.39
C TRP A 366 18.10 15.04 3.57
N TYR A 367 19.26 14.39 3.36
CA TYR A 367 20.44 14.50 4.23
C TYR A 367 21.64 14.90 3.38
N TYR A 368 22.29 15.99 3.77
CA TYR A 368 23.40 16.62 3.04
C TYR A 368 24.78 16.32 3.66
N GLY A 369 24.80 15.65 4.81
CA GLY A 369 26.01 15.24 5.48
C GLY A 369 26.64 13.98 4.90
N ARG A 370 27.77 13.55 5.49
CA ARG A 370 28.48 12.32 5.10
C ARG A 370 27.83 11.09 5.71
N VAL A 371 27.93 9.97 5.00
CA VAL A 371 27.47 8.67 5.48
C VAL A 371 28.57 7.62 5.36
N GLU A 372 28.48 6.57 6.20
CA GLU A 372 29.27 5.35 6.06
C GLU A 372 28.36 4.12 5.97
N PRO A 373 28.81 2.99 5.39
CA PRO A 373 28.10 1.72 5.43
C PRO A 373 27.92 1.21 6.87
N VAL A 374 26.80 0.51 7.13
CA VAL A 374 26.53 -0.19 8.39
C VAL A 374 26.74 -1.67 8.22
#